data_61cffa7ca6e84acb6fe356f77ecb73d3
#
_entry.id   61cffa7ca6e84acb6fe356f77ecb73d3
#
_cell.length_a   1.000
_cell.length_b   1.000
_cell.length_c   1.000
_cell.angle_alpha   90.00
_cell.angle_beta   90.00
_cell.angle_gamma   90.00
#
_symmetry.space_group_name_H-M   'P 1'
#
loop_
_entity.id
_entity.type
_entity.pdbx_description
1 polymer ?
#
loop_
_entity_poly.entity_id
_entity_poly.type
_entity_poly.pdbx_seq_one_letter_code
_entity_poly.pdbx_strand_id
1 'polypeptide(L)'
;NQDLTGTILTKTNLSGVNLTGVDLRNLDFTEANLSGVDLSNQDLTGTILTKTLLTGVNLTGVDLRNLDFTEANLSGVDLSNQDLTGTILKDALDIVISVKNSNDSNWPTLANKSLNITRYELSGEVQYIITKEGFIFQSKNNEVRLVLDLNDESQFPYFSSSAAEAGLLGIAVKNNLIYISYTNDDGNGLFSLVVDELSIDFSKVRNIIKIKEFQAVHFGGALNFDSLGRLYLSVGDGSNNLNYDYFPQDLNDKRGKILRIDIMDLKLEPEVVAYGIRNPWGVSIDSKDRMFILQCGWNNVEGVALLNDLDSKVPANLGWPVFEQSVRMKNDPLKLKDVLAPIYENIVRPGCLTAGIYLDDVELFLFGDFYGTIRLLKQKENGDWYLLHEYKQNNSIWGFGLDKKTKKIFITPNNLELELSLDQVKRN
;
A
#
# COMPACT_ATOMS: atom_id res chain seq x y z
N ASN A 1 -16.61 20.75 29.41
CA ASN A 1 -15.82 19.51 29.56
C ASN A 1 -16.65 18.37 29.00
N GLN A 2 -16.13 17.65 27.98
CA GLN A 2 -16.72 16.38 27.57
C GLN A 2 -16.20 15.31 28.52
N ASP A 3 -17.10 14.57 29.13
CA ASP A 3 -16.77 13.43 29.99
C ASP A 3 -16.63 12.20 29.12
N LEU A 4 -15.41 11.66 29.04
CA LEU A 4 -15.09 10.43 28.33
C LEU A 4 -14.97 9.21 29.25
N THR A 5 -15.40 9.32 30.51
CA THR A 5 -15.34 8.23 31.47
C THR A 5 -16.04 6.98 30.93
N GLY A 6 -15.33 5.87 30.88
CA GLY A 6 -15.84 4.61 30.35
C GLY A 6 -15.85 4.48 28.82
N THR A 7 -15.34 5.50 28.09
CA THR A 7 -15.19 5.41 26.64
C THR A 7 -14.01 4.50 26.28
N ILE A 8 -14.20 3.59 25.34
CA ILE A 8 -13.13 2.75 24.82
C ILE A 8 -12.38 3.54 23.74
N LEU A 9 -11.15 3.94 24.02
CA LEU A 9 -10.29 4.70 23.10
C LEU A 9 -9.12 3.86 22.57
N THR A 10 -9.02 2.61 22.97
CA THR A 10 -8.02 1.69 22.45
C THR A 10 -8.20 1.50 20.95
N LYS A 11 -7.08 1.52 20.20
CA LYS A 11 -7.05 1.36 18.72
C LYS A 11 -7.84 2.42 17.94
N THR A 12 -8.27 3.52 18.57
CA THR A 12 -9.01 4.58 17.89
C THR A 12 -8.08 5.51 17.12
N ASN A 13 -8.57 6.06 16.03
CA ASN A 13 -7.86 7.12 15.32
C ASN A 13 -8.37 8.49 15.78
N LEU A 14 -7.53 9.20 16.53
CA LEU A 14 -7.77 10.54 17.04
C LEU A 14 -6.78 11.57 16.46
N SER A 15 -6.07 11.22 15.37
CA SER A 15 -5.06 12.11 14.80
C SER A 15 -5.65 13.48 14.43
N GLY A 16 -5.00 14.54 14.93
CA GLY A 16 -5.41 15.92 14.69
C GLY A 16 -6.74 16.31 15.34
N VAL A 17 -7.31 15.49 16.21
CA VAL A 17 -8.52 15.84 16.98
C VAL A 17 -8.19 16.89 18.04
N ASN A 18 -9.07 17.87 18.20
CA ASN A 18 -8.93 18.84 19.29
C ASN A 18 -9.44 18.26 20.61
N LEU A 19 -8.54 17.94 21.53
CA LEU A 19 -8.83 17.43 22.85
C LEU A 19 -8.75 18.50 23.95
N THR A 20 -8.67 19.77 23.61
CA THR A 20 -8.59 20.88 24.58
C THR A 20 -9.80 20.89 25.53
N GLY A 21 -9.52 20.83 26.82
CA GLY A 21 -10.57 20.87 27.89
C GLY A 21 -11.29 19.53 28.08
N VAL A 22 -10.88 18.47 27.44
CA VAL A 22 -11.32 17.09 27.71
C VAL A 22 -10.57 16.58 28.94
N ASP A 23 -11.22 15.86 29.83
CA ASP A 23 -10.55 15.16 30.92
C ASP A 23 -9.96 13.84 30.39
N LEU A 24 -8.61 13.77 30.34
CA LEU A 24 -7.90 12.62 29.80
C LEU A 24 -7.42 11.66 30.87
N ARG A 25 -7.58 11.98 32.14
CA ARG A 25 -7.10 11.15 33.26
C ARG A 25 -7.72 9.76 33.25
N ASN A 26 -6.90 8.77 33.52
CA ASN A 26 -7.28 7.36 33.59
C ASN A 26 -7.91 6.78 32.30
N LEU A 27 -7.73 7.44 31.16
CA LEU A 27 -8.17 6.89 29.86
C LEU A 27 -7.13 5.91 29.30
N ASP A 28 -7.62 4.92 28.58
CA ASP A 28 -6.78 3.93 27.90
C ASP A 28 -6.70 4.25 26.40
N PHE A 29 -5.53 4.71 25.96
CA PHE A 29 -5.19 4.99 24.57
C PHE A 29 -4.28 3.89 23.96
N THR A 30 -4.25 2.71 24.55
CA THR A 30 -3.43 1.62 24.01
C THR A 30 -3.69 1.43 22.51
N GLU A 31 -2.61 1.50 21.70
CA GLU A 31 -2.66 1.38 20.25
C GLU A 31 -3.48 2.48 19.52
N ALA A 32 -3.90 3.54 20.21
CA ALA A 32 -4.58 4.66 19.58
C ALA A 32 -3.61 5.51 18.74
N ASN A 33 -4.14 6.20 17.75
CA ASN A 33 -3.39 7.19 16.98
C ASN A 33 -3.76 8.60 17.46
N LEU A 34 -2.83 9.25 18.17
CA LEU A 34 -2.90 10.62 18.65
C LEU A 34 -1.98 11.57 17.85
N SER A 35 -1.46 11.15 16.70
CA SER A 35 -0.48 11.93 15.92
C SER A 35 -0.97 13.35 15.67
N GLY A 36 -0.09 14.33 15.95
CA GLY A 36 -0.37 15.75 15.74
C GLY A 36 -1.41 16.37 16.70
N VAL A 37 -1.83 15.65 17.73
CA VAL A 37 -2.72 16.18 18.75
C VAL A 37 -1.94 17.14 19.66
N ASP A 38 -2.55 18.26 20.04
CA ASP A 38 -2.00 19.14 21.07
C ASP A 38 -2.49 18.68 22.45
N LEU A 39 -1.58 18.11 23.24
CA LEU A 39 -1.79 17.68 24.62
C LEU A 39 -1.15 18.65 25.62
N SER A 40 -0.67 19.81 25.17
CA SER A 40 0.02 20.76 26.04
C SER A 40 -0.82 21.14 27.27
N ASN A 41 -0.18 21.17 28.43
CA ASN A 41 -0.78 21.47 29.74
C ASN A 41 -1.96 20.56 30.14
N GLN A 42 -2.15 19.41 29.49
CA GLN A 42 -3.15 18.42 29.90
C GLN A 42 -2.65 17.58 31.08
N ASP A 43 -3.60 17.16 31.91
CA ASP A 43 -3.34 16.20 32.98
C ASP A 43 -3.52 14.77 32.45
N LEU A 44 -2.41 14.04 32.31
CA LEU A 44 -2.40 12.65 31.85
C LEU A 44 -2.28 11.64 32.99
N THR A 45 -2.58 12.04 34.22
CA THR A 45 -2.49 11.16 35.39
C THR A 45 -3.29 9.87 35.19
N GLY A 46 -2.63 8.73 35.29
CA GLY A 46 -3.24 7.40 35.12
C GLY A 46 -3.60 7.02 33.69
N THR A 47 -3.29 7.86 32.70
CA THR A 47 -3.51 7.57 31.29
C THR A 47 -2.56 6.45 30.82
N ILE A 48 -3.09 5.50 30.05
CA ILE A 48 -2.31 4.43 29.44
C ILE A 48 -1.96 4.81 28.00
N LEU A 49 -0.66 4.89 27.71
CA LEU A 49 -0.12 5.32 26.41
C LEU A 49 0.75 4.25 25.74
N THR A 50 0.62 3.00 26.19
CA THR A 50 1.38 1.88 25.61
C THR A 50 0.99 1.67 24.14
N LYS A 51 2.01 1.51 23.26
CA LYS A 51 1.82 1.30 21.81
C LYS A 51 1.09 2.44 21.08
N THR A 52 0.92 3.59 21.73
CA THR A 52 0.22 4.75 21.18
C THR A 52 1.07 5.43 20.12
N LEU A 53 0.47 5.86 19.01
CA LEU A 53 1.12 6.76 18.06
C LEU A 53 1.02 8.19 18.59
N LEU A 54 2.15 8.76 18.95
CA LEU A 54 2.30 10.12 19.47
C LEU A 54 3.14 11.00 18.54
N THR A 55 3.25 10.65 17.26
CA THR A 55 4.08 11.36 16.29
C THR A 55 3.74 12.85 16.26
N GLY A 56 4.71 13.70 16.58
CA GLY A 56 4.57 15.16 16.55
C GLY A 56 3.56 15.71 17.54
N VAL A 57 3.22 14.97 18.58
CA VAL A 57 2.35 15.45 19.69
C VAL A 57 3.08 16.52 20.47
N ASN A 58 2.37 17.58 20.82
CA ASN A 58 2.88 18.62 21.73
C ASN A 58 2.62 18.21 23.18
N LEU A 59 3.67 17.89 23.94
CA LEU A 59 3.63 17.54 25.36
C LEU A 59 4.14 18.68 26.27
N THR A 60 4.22 19.90 25.77
CA THR A 60 4.69 21.05 26.57
C THR A 60 3.84 21.24 27.82
N GLY A 61 4.49 21.26 28.99
CA GLY A 61 3.83 21.48 30.29
C GLY A 61 3.06 20.27 30.83
N VAL A 62 3.14 19.11 30.16
CA VAL A 62 2.60 17.84 30.68
C VAL A 62 3.57 17.26 31.72
N ASP A 63 3.04 16.75 32.83
CA ASP A 63 3.83 15.94 33.76
C ASP A 63 3.98 14.52 33.23
N LEU A 64 5.20 14.17 32.79
CA LEU A 64 5.49 12.86 32.20
C LEU A 64 5.93 11.81 33.24
N ARG A 65 6.09 12.18 34.49
CA ARG A 65 6.57 11.26 35.52
C ARG A 65 5.61 10.09 35.72
N ASN A 66 6.19 8.90 35.80
CA ASN A 66 5.48 7.62 36.00
C ASN A 66 4.51 7.22 34.85
N LEU A 67 4.50 7.92 33.72
CA LEU A 67 3.74 7.48 32.55
C LEU A 67 4.44 6.30 31.87
N ASP A 68 3.66 5.40 31.27
CA ASP A 68 4.13 4.25 30.54
C ASP A 68 3.95 4.45 29.02
N PHE A 69 5.08 4.65 28.33
CA PHE A 69 5.18 4.76 26.87
C PHE A 69 5.77 3.48 26.25
N THR A 70 5.63 2.33 26.92
CA THR A 70 6.13 1.06 26.36
C THR A 70 5.65 0.87 24.94
N GLU A 71 6.59 0.65 24.01
CA GLU A 71 6.36 0.49 22.57
C GLU A 71 5.62 1.68 21.89
N ALA A 72 5.48 2.83 22.55
CA ALA A 72 4.89 4.01 21.93
C ALA A 72 5.82 4.61 20.85
N ASN A 73 5.22 5.22 19.85
CA ASN A 73 5.96 5.99 18.85
C ASN A 73 5.99 7.46 19.24
N LEU A 74 7.15 7.92 19.66
CA LEU A 74 7.40 9.30 20.10
C LEU A 74 8.13 10.15 19.04
N SER A 75 8.04 9.77 17.78
CA SER A 75 8.73 10.44 16.67
C SER A 75 8.38 11.92 16.60
N GLY A 76 9.39 12.76 16.62
CA GLY A 76 9.24 14.21 16.60
C GLY A 76 8.60 14.82 17.85
N VAL A 77 8.49 14.08 18.94
CA VAL A 77 8.09 14.61 20.25
C VAL A 77 9.32 15.21 20.94
N ASP A 78 9.25 16.46 21.36
CA ASP A 78 10.31 17.09 22.13
C ASP A 78 10.23 16.69 23.61
N LEU A 79 11.13 15.81 24.02
CA LEU A 79 11.31 15.39 25.42
C LEU A 79 12.45 16.13 26.13
N SER A 80 13.07 17.12 25.49
CA SER A 80 14.14 17.93 26.09
C SER A 80 13.57 18.72 27.28
N ASN A 81 14.37 18.78 28.34
CA ASN A 81 14.02 19.49 29.59
C ASN A 81 12.77 18.95 30.32
N GLN A 82 12.28 17.76 29.99
CA GLN A 82 11.20 17.10 30.72
C GLN A 82 11.74 16.26 31.88
N ASP A 83 11.00 16.24 33.00
CA ASP A 83 11.27 15.31 34.09
C ASP A 83 10.70 13.92 33.74
N LEU A 84 11.59 12.99 33.42
CA LEU A 84 11.25 11.60 33.07
C LEU A 84 11.37 10.63 34.26
N THR A 85 11.33 11.16 35.51
CA THR A 85 11.45 10.31 36.71
C THR A 85 10.31 9.28 36.75
N GLY A 86 10.66 8.00 36.80
CA GLY A 86 9.67 6.90 36.79
C GLY A 86 9.00 6.62 35.44
N THR A 87 9.21 7.46 34.41
CA THR A 87 8.66 7.22 33.07
C THR A 87 9.25 5.94 32.48
N ILE A 88 8.36 5.09 31.91
CA ILE A 88 8.78 3.87 31.21
C ILE A 88 8.84 4.16 29.71
N LEU A 89 10.03 3.99 29.11
CA LEU A 89 10.28 4.17 27.69
C LEU A 89 10.75 2.85 27.04
N LYS A 90 10.33 1.72 27.59
CA LYS A 90 10.72 0.41 27.09
C LYS A 90 10.23 0.25 25.65
N ASP A 91 11.18 -0.02 24.72
CA ASP A 91 10.90 -0.21 23.28
C ASP A 91 10.14 0.96 22.61
N ALA A 92 10.08 2.13 23.26
CA ALA A 92 9.58 3.34 22.63
C ALA A 92 10.48 3.76 21.47
N LEU A 93 9.88 4.18 20.37
CA LEU A 93 10.59 4.44 19.11
C LEU A 93 10.57 5.92 18.74
N ASP A 94 11.70 6.39 18.23
CA ASP A 94 11.80 7.62 17.45
C ASP A 94 12.01 7.24 15.97
N ILE A 95 10.93 7.22 15.20
CA ILE A 95 10.96 6.87 13.79
C ILE A 95 11.11 8.15 12.98
N VAL A 96 12.20 8.28 12.26
CA VAL A 96 12.40 9.39 11.35
C VAL A 96 12.17 8.92 9.92
N ILE A 97 11.16 9.49 9.29
CA ILE A 97 10.94 9.39 7.84
C ILE A 97 11.28 10.74 7.24
N SER A 98 12.26 10.79 6.37
CA SER A 98 12.54 11.96 5.56
C SER A 98 12.39 11.63 4.09
N VAL A 99 11.76 12.54 3.35
CA VAL A 99 11.60 12.44 1.91
C VAL A 99 12.45 13.54 1.28
N LYS A 100 13.40 13.14 0.47
CA LYS A 100 14.31 14.04 -0.23
C LYS A 100 14.03 14.00 -1.73
N ASN A 101 14.18 15.12 -2.41
CA ASN A 101 14.30 15.08 -3.86
C ASN A 101 15.56 14.27 -4.19
N SER A 102 15.45 13.25 -5.02
CA SER A 102 16.65 12.62 -5.54
C SER A 102 17.36 13.68 -6.38
N ASN A 103 18.65 13.90 -6.12
CA ASN A 103 19.48 14.80 -6.92
C ASN A 103 19.78 14.22 -8.32
N ASP A 104 19.03 13.23 -8.75
CA ASP A 104 19.23 12.57 -10.03
C ASP A 104 18.66 13.47 -11.14
N SER A 105 19.54 14.26 -11.75
CA SER A 105 19.24 15.14 -12.89
C SER A 105 18.83 14.37 -14.16
N ASN A 106 18.94 13.05 -14.13
CA ASN A 106 18.67 12.17 -15.28
C ASN A 106 17.28 11.53 -15.24
N TRP A 107 16.36 12.12 -14.46
CA TRP A 107 14.99 11.63 -14.39
C TRP A 107 14.30 11.62 -15.77
N PRO A 108 13.56 10.56 -16.13
CA PRO A 108 13.01 10.45 -17.46
C PRO A 108 12.05 11.60 -17.78
N THR A 109 12.46 12.41 -18.75
CA THR A 109 11.60 13.41 -19.39
C THR A 109 11.49 13.07 -20.87
N LEU A 110 10.29 13.05 -21.40
CA LEU A 110 10.07 12.90 -22.84
C LEU A 110 9.59 14.23 -23.40
N ALA A 111 10.43 14.88 -24.21
CA ALA A 111 10.09 16.11 -24.92
C ALA A 111 9.44 17.21 -24.01
N ASN A 112 9.99 17.41 -22.80
CA ASN A 112 9.49 18.35 -21.80
C ASN A 112 8.08 18.05 -21.25
N LYS A 113 7.57 16.83 -21.40
CA LYS A 113 6.32 16.38 -20.77
C LYS A 113 6.61 15.77 -19.41
N SER A 114 5.82 16.16 -18.41
CA SER A 114 5.72 15.43 -17.14
C SER A 114 5.09 14.07 -17.42
N LEU A 115 5.75 13.00 -17.01
CA LEU A 115 5.27 11.62 -17.16
C LEU A 115 4.68 11.13 -15.84
N ASN A 116 3.59 10.38 -15.91
CA ASN A 116 2.97 9.77 -14.73
C ASN A 116 3.62 8.42 -14.46
N ILE A 117 4.68 8.42 -13.65
CA ILE A 117 5.38 7.19 -13.26
C ILE A 117 4.48 6.40 -12.32
N THR A 118 4.20 5.15 -12.68
CA THR A 118 3.30 4.29 -11.94
C THR A 118 4.03 3.30 -11.04
N ARG A 119 5.14 2.73 -11.51
CA ARG A 119 5.88 1.72 -10.75
C ARG A 119 7.37 1.74 -11.04
N TYR A 120 8.10 1.15 -10.07
CA TYR A 120 9.48 0.73 -10.20
C TYR A 120 9.59 -0.78 -10.08
N GLU A 121 10.52 -1.37 -10.83
CA GLU A 121 10.93 -2.75 -10.65
C GLU A 121 12.46 -2.83 -10.68
N LEU A 122 13.04 -3.56 -9.75
CA LEU A 122 14.48 -3.74 -9.64
C LEU A 122 14.87 -5.18 -9.97
N SER A 123 15.78 -5.32 -10.92
CA SER A 123 16.38 -6.61 -11.28
C SER A 123 17.91 -6.49 -11.27
N GLY A 124 18.50 -6.93 -10.18
CA GLY A 124 19.94 -6.77 -9.94
C GLY A 124 20.33 -5.29 -9.83
N GLU A 125 21.21 -4.81 -10.73
CA GLU A 125 21.64 -3.41 -10.77
C GLU A 125 20.80 -2.55 -11.75
N VAL A 126 19.78 -3.14 -12.36
CA VAL A 126 18.93 -2.47 -13.34
C VAL A 126 17.61 -2.10 -12.69
N GLN A 127 17.24 -0.84 -12.80
CA GLN A 127 15.93 -0.34 -12.41
C GLN A 127 15.08 -0.11 -13.65
N TYR A 128 13.87 -0.64 -13.66
CA TYR A 128 12.87 -0.36 -14.66
C TYR A 128 11.86 0.61 -14.10
N ILE A 129 11.51 1.62 -14.88
CA ILE A 129 10.57 2.67 -14.53
C ILE A 129 9.47 2.66 -15.57
N ILE A 130 8.23 2.47 -15.15
CA ILE A 130 7.10 2.48 -16.08
C ILE A 130 6.20 3.67 -15.85
N THR A 131 5.62 4.17 -16.93
CA THR A 131 4.70 5.30 -16.89
C THR A 131 3.33 4.90 -17.40
N LYS A 132 2.30 5.58 -16.90
CA LYS A 132 0.92 5.37 -17.33
C LYS A 132 0.77 5.47 -18.86
N GLU A 133 1.51 6.37 -19.48
CA GLU A 133 1.46 6.67 -20.92
C GLU A 133 2.05 5.54 -21.78
N GLY A 134 2.58 4.47 -21.18
CA GLY A 134 3.08 3.30 -21.89
C GLY A 134 4.57 3.31 -22.17
N PHE A 135 5.35 4.13 -21.48
CA PHE A 135 6.81 4.11 -21.64
C PHE A 135 7.49 3.26 -20.57
N ILE A 136 8.51 2.50 -20.97
CA ILE A 136 9.41 1.81 -20.06
C ILE A 136 10.79 2.41 -20.22
N PHE A 137 11.34 2.89 -19.12
CA PHE A 137 12.71 3.36 -19.02
C PHE A 137 13.55 2.34 -18.25
N GLN A 138 14.80 2.24 -18.63
CA GLN A 138 15.81 1.48 -17.90
C GLN A 138 16.81 2.46 -17.30
N SER A 139 17.06 2.34 -16.01
CA SER A 139 18.10 3.06 -15.30
C SER A 139 19.19 2.10 -14.87
N LYS A 140 20.45 2.40 -15.23
CA LYS A 140 21.65 1.65 -14.83
C LYS A 140 22.82 2.62 -14.77
N ASN A 141 23.63 2.55 -13.70
CA ASN A 141 24.81 3.42 -13.50
C ASN A 141 24.52 4.91 -13.69
N ASN A 142 23.37 5.39 -13.20
CA ASN A 142 22.89 6.77 -13.34
C ASN A 142 22.57 7.21 -14.78
N GLU A 143 22.50 6.29 -15.72
CA GLU A 143 22.00 6.55 -17.07
C GLU A 143 20.57 6.04 -17.20
N VAL A 144 19.66 6.91 -17.63
CA VAL A 144 18.26 6.58 -17.87
C VAL A 144 17.97 6.63 -19.36
N ARG A 145 17.45 5.56 -19.91
CA ARG A 145 17.10 5.48 -21.34
C ARG A 145 15.71 4.89 -21.53
N LEU A 146 14.99 5.40 -22.52
CA LEU A 146 13.77 4.76 -23.00
C LEU A 146 14.12 3.44 -23.69
N VAL A 147 13.47 2.36 -23.32
CA VAL A 147 13.71 1.01 -23.84
C VAL A 147 12.50 0.39 -24.52
N LEU A 148 11.30 0.87 -24.20
CA LEU A 148 10.06 0.42 -24.85
C LEU A 148 9.03 1.54 -24.86
N ASP A 149 8.32 1.66 -25.99
CA ASP A 149 7.15 2.53 -26.17
C ASP A 149 5.95 1.68 -26.62
N LEU A 150 4.95 1.53 -25.74
CA LEU A 150 3.74 0.74 -26.04
C LEU A 150 2.81 1.47 -27.02
N ASN A 151 3.07 2.74 -27.35
CA ASN A 151 2.33 3.45 -28.38
C ASN A 151 2.82 3.06 -29.81
N ASP A 152 3.83 2.21 -29.94
CA ASP A 152 4.20 1.59 -31.20
C ASP A 152 3.15 0.54 -31.60
N GLU A 153 2.21 0.95 -32.46
CA GLU A 153 1.11 0.11 -32.95
C GLU A 153 1.58 -1.16 -33.66
N SER A 154 2.83 -1.24 -34.11
CA SER A 154 3.37 -2.44 -34.74
C SER A 154 3.57 -3.60 -33.76
N GLN A 155 3.81 -3.30 -32.48
CA GLN A 155 3.97 -4.29 -31.41
C GLN A 155 2.75 -4.35 -30.48
N PHE A 156 2.10 -3.20 -30.19
CA PHE A 156 0.99 -3.06 -29.26
C PHE A 156 -0.21 -2.34 -29.89
N PRO A 157 -0.85 -2.93 -30.91
CA PRO A 157 -1.81 -2.23 -31.79
C PRO A 157 -3.08 -1.71 -31.08
N TYR A 158 -3.34 -2.15 -29.85
CA TYR A 158 -4.53 -1.79 -29.11
C TYR A 158 -4.22 -1.18 -27.74
N PHE A 159 -2.92 -0.87 -27.48
CA PHE A 159 -2.55 -0.23 -26.23
C PHE A 159 -3.34 1.09 -26.07
N SER A 160 -3.86 1.35 -24.87
CA SER A 160 -4.57 2.58 -24.57
C SER A 160 -4.33 3.05 -23.16
N SER A 161 -4.01 4.33 -23.03
CA SER A 161 -3.93 5.09 -21.78
C SER A 161 -5.00 6.19 -21.71
N SER A 162 -6.05 6.09 -22.55
CA SER A 162 -7.04 7.15 -22.74
C SER A 162 -7.98 7.34 -21.55
N ALA A 163 -8.24 6.29 -20.77
CA ALA A 163 -9.09 6.36 -19.59
C ALA A 163 -8.29 6.75 -18.33
N ALA A 164 -9.01 7.20 -17.30
CA ALA A 164 -8.40 7.72 -16.07
C ALA A 164 -7.45 6.72 -15.38
N GLU A 165 -7.79 5.43 -15.38
CA GLU A 165 -6.99 4.37 -14.78
C GLU A 165 -6.35 3.43 -15.82
N ALA A 166 -6.53 3.69 -17.12
CA ALA A 166 -5.95 2.89 -18.21
C ALA A 166 -4.48 3.27 -18.45
N GLY A 167 -3.72 2.34 -18.99
CA GLY A 167 -2.32 2.55 -19.38
C GLY A 167 -1.43 1.34 -19.09
N LEU A 168 -0.15 1.57 -18.90
CA LEU A 168 0.81 0.57 -18.43
C LEU A 168 0.76 0.54 -16.89
N LEU A 169 0.33 -0.61 -16.33
CA LEU A 169 -0.11 -0.73 -14.95
C LEU A 169 0.88 -1.48 -14.06
N GLY A 170 1.59 -2.44 -14.60
CA GLY A 170 2.52 -3.28 -13.82
C GLY A 170 3.70 -3.77 -14.63
N ILE A 171 4.78 -4.05 -13.92
CA ILE A 171 5.98 -4.69 -14.43
C ILE A 171 6.54 -5.63 -13.37
N ALA A 172 7.04 -6.77 -13.79
CA ALA A 172 7.80 -7.70 -12.96
C ALA A 172 8.89 -8.37 -13.80
N VAL A 173 10.03 -8.66 -13.19
CA VAL A 173 11.19 -9.26 -13.88
C VAL A 173 11.58 -10.58 -13.22
N LYS A 174 11.70 -11.64 -14.00
CA LYS A 174 12.13 -12.96 -13.53
C LYS A 174 12.93 -13.68 -14.62
N ASN A 175 14.08 -14.26 -14.28
CA ASN A 175 14.87 -15.11 -15.19
C ASN A 175 15.18 -14.45 -16.55
N ASN A 176 15.55 -13.16 -16.56
CA ASN A 176 15.79 -12.37 -17.79
C ASN A 176 14.57 -12.24 -18.72
N LEU A 177 13.37 -12.45 -18.18
CA LEU A 177 12.12 -12.15 -18.86
C LEU A 177 11.41 -11.00 -18.12
N ILE A 178 10.72 -10.18 -18.88
CA ILE A 178 9.98 -9.02 -18.39
C ILE A 178 8.50 -9.28 -18.61
N TYR A 179 7.71 -9.13 -17.59
CA TYR A 179 6.26 -9.26 -17.64
C TYR A 179 5.65 -7.87 -17.44
N ILE A 180 4.76 -7.48 -18.34
CA ILE A 180 4.06 -6.19 -18.26
C ILE A 180 2.56 -6.40 -18.26
N SER A 181 1.86 -5.61 -17.48
CA SER A 181 0.40 -5.53 -17.52
C SER A 181 -0.03 -4.16 -18.02
N TYR A 182 -0.98 -4.12 -18.94
CA TYR A 182 -1.43 -2.90 -19.56
C TYR A 182 -2.87 -3.03 -20.06
N THR A 183 -3.47 -1.91 -20.45
CA THR A 183 -4.83 -1.90 -21.00
C THR A 183 -4.84 -1.79 -22.51
N ASN A 184 -5.72 -2.57 -23.13
CA ASN A 184 -6.12 -2.42 -24.52
C ASN A 184 -7.49 -1.78 -24.61
N ASP A 185 -7.70 -0.92 -25.61
CA ASP A 185 -9.03 -0.50 -26.03
C ASP A 185 -9.64 -1.58 -26.94
N ASP A 186 -10.71 -2.22 -26.50
CA ASP A 186 -11.41 -3.24 -27.28
C ASP A 186 -12.47 -2.62 -28.22
N GLY A 187 -12.59 -1.29 -28.24
CA GLY A 187 -13.66 -0.55 -28.88
C GLY A 187 -14.97 -0.56 -28.07
N ASN A 188 -15.97 0.16 -28.53
CA ASN A 188 -17.28 0.27 -27.86
C ASN A 188 -17.24 0.77 -26.40
N GLY A 189 -16.18 1.44 -25.98
CA GLY A 189 -15.98 1.95 -24.62
C GLY A 189 -15.62 0.89 -23.58
N LEU A 190 -15.22 -0.30 -24.02
CA LEU A 190 -14.73 -1.38 -23.17
C LEU A 190 -13.24 -1.57 -23.35
N PHE A 191 -12.60 -2.04 -22.28
CA PHE A 191 -11.18 -2.29 -22.20
C PHE A 191 -10.89 -3.74 -21.83
N SER A 192 -9.66 -4.18 -22.15
CA SER A 192 -9.10 -5.42 -21.64
C SER A 192 -7.86 -5.14 -20.79
N LEU A 193 -7.68 -5.89 -19.73
CA LEU A 193 -6.41 -6.02 -19.02
C LEU A 193 -5.59 -7.13 -19.68
N VAL A 194 -4.38 -6.79 -20.11
CA VAL A 194 -3.47 -7.70 -20.83
C VAL A 194 -2.20 -7.89 -20.04
N VAL A 195 -1.66 -9.11 -20.01
CA VAL A 195 -0.31 -9.39 -19.53
C VAL A 195 0.48 -10.05 -20.67
N ASP A 196 1.61 -9.46 -21.00
CA ASP A 196 2.57 -9.99 -21.97
C ASP A 196 3.91 -10.30 -21.33
N GLU A 197 4.56 -11.35 -21.83
CA GLU A 197 5.93 -11.70 -21.55
C GLU A 197 6.84 -11.16 -22.66
N LEU A 198 7.88 -10.45 -22.26
CA LEU A 198 8.88 -9.88 -23.12
C LEU A 198 10.25 -10.50 -22.81
N SER A 199 11.10 -10.59 -23.81
CA SER A 199 12.53 -10.86 -23.60
C SER A 199 13.25 -9.64 -23.02
N ILE A 200 14.49 -9.82 -22.59
CA ILE A 200 15.29 -8.73 -22.00
C ILE A 200 15.62 -7.61 -22.99
N ASP A 201 15.51 -7.85 -24.30
CA ASP A 201 15.61 -6.84 -25.35
C ASP A 201 14.27 -6.20 -25.70
N PHE A 202 13.22 -6.46 -24.90
CA PHE A 202 11.85 -5.95 -25.02
C PHE A 202 11.07 -6.44 -26.24
N SER A 203 11.53 -7.51 -26.91
CA SER A 203 10.73 -8.17 -27.93
C SER A 203 9.64 -8.99 -27.27
N LYS A 204 8.42 -8.92 -27.83
CA LYS A 204 7.27 -9.70 -27.30
C LYS A 204 7.49 -11.19 -27.56
N VAL A 205 7.44 -12.00 -26.49
CA VAL A 205 7.58 -13.45 -26.55
C VAL A 205 6.22 -14.12 -26.68
N ARG A 206 5.29 -13.81 -25.76
CA ARG A 206 3.91 -14.37 -25.77
C ARG A 206 2.94 -13.53 -24.97
N ASN A 207 1.65 -13.72 -25.24
CA ASN A 207 0.60 -13.25 -24.37
C ASN A 207 0.40 -14.27 -23.24
N ILE A 208 0.37 -13.80 -22.00
CA ILE A 208 0.11 -14.62 -20.81
C ILE A 208 -1.39 -14.72 -20.56
N ILE A 209 -2.10 -13.57 -20.53
CA ILE A 209 -3.53 -13.52 -20.29
C ILE A 209 -4.12 -12.23 -20.85
N LYS A 210 -5.36 -12.33 -21.36
CA LYS A 210 -6.19 -11.17 -21.69
C LYS A 210 -7.57 -11.33 -21.00
N ILE A 211 -7.92 -10.37 -20.14
CA ILE A 211 -9.19 -10.31 -19.43
C ILE A 211 -9.99 -9.15 -20.01
N LYS A 212 -11.19 -9.41 -20.48
CA LYS A 212 -12.05 -8.47 -21.21
C LYS A 212 -13.11 -7.83 -20.30
N GLU A 213 -13.87 -6.92 -20.90
CA GLU A 213 -15.10 -6.33 -20.37
C GLU A 213 -14.91 -5.39 -19.18
N PHE A 214 -13.76 -4.68 -19.14
CA PHE A 214 -13.58 -3.58 -18.20
C PHE A 214 -14.25 -2.32 -18.74
N GLN A 215 -14.94 -1.59 -17.87
CA GLN A 215 -15.18 -0.17 -18.07
C GLN A 215 -13.87 0.61 -17.91
N ALA A 216 -13.91 1.92 -18.02
CA ALA A 216 -12.70 2.75 -17.99
C ALA A 216 -12.00 2.86 -16.61
N VAL A 217 -12.25 1.94 -15.68
CA VAL A 217 -11.79 2.00 -14.28
C VAL A 217 -11.52 0.63 -13.68
N HIS A 218 -10.86 0.61 -12.53
CA HIS A 218 -10.63 -0.54 -11.65
C HIS A 218 -9.96 -1.71 -12.36
N PHE A 219 -8.84 -1.45 -13.01
CA PHE A 219 -8.10 -2.49 -13.72
C PHE A 219 -7.25 -3.37 -12.78
N GLY A 220 -6.74 -2.80 -11.67
CA GLY A 220 -5.70 -3.45 -10.89
C GLY A 220 -4.37 -3.43 -11.64
N GLY A 221 -3.88 -4.59 -12.04
CA GLY A 221 -2.71 -4.74 -12.92
C GLY A 221 -1.37 -4.89 -12.20
N ALA A 222 -1.32 -4.94 -10.86
CA ALA A 222 -0.06 -5.21 -10.16
C ALA A 222 0.43 -6.63 -10.45
N LEU A 223 1.73 -6.76 -10.74
CA LEU A 223 2.42 -8.01 -11.00
C LEU A 223 3.44 -8.29 -9.91
N ASN A 224 3.51 -9.52 -9.42
CA ASN A 224 4.50 -9.97 -8.45
C ASN A 224 4.85 -11.43 -8.69
N PHE A 225 6.04 -11.84 -8.23
CA PHE A 225 6.44 -13.24 -8.18
C PHE A 225 6.59 -13.70 -6.73
N ASP A 226 6.19 -14.94 -6.46
CA ASP A 226 6.56 -15.60 -5.23
C ASP A 226 7.97 -16.25 -5.32
N SER A 227 8.39 -16.88 -4.20
CA SER A 227 9.69 -17.53 -4.13
C SER A 227 9.82 -18.70 -5.11
N LEU A 228 8.72 -19.37 -5.46
CA LEU A 228 8.66 -20.47 -6.42
C LEU A 228 8.65 -19.98 -7.88
N GLY A 229 8.50 -18.69 -8.13
CA GLY A 229 8.49 -18.09 -9.47
C GLY A 229 7.14 -18.16 -10.17
N ARG A 230 6.05 -18.32 -9.43
CA ARG A 230 4.69 -18.21 -9.96
C ARG A 230 4.30 -16.73 -10.04
N LEU A 231 3.68 -16.35 -11.14
CA LEU A 231 3.25 -14.96 -11.38
C LEU A 231 1.88 -14.70 -10.73
N TYR A 232 1.77 -13.60 -10.03
CA TYR A 232 0.51 -13.12 -9.47
C TYR A 232 0.09 -11.84 -10.17
N LEU A 233 -1.19 -11.78 -10.55
CA LEU A 233 -1.84 -10.62 -11.17
C LEU A 233 -3.00 -10.15 -10.31
N SER A 234 -3.00 -8.88 -9.93
CA SER A 234 -4.16 -8.26 -9.32
C SER A 234 -5.13 -7.80 -10.39
N VAL A 235 -6.42 -8.07 -10.21
CA VAL A 235 -7.48 -7.75 -11.16
C VAL A 235 -8.61 -7.05 -10.42
N GLY A 236 -8.94 -5.83 -10.83
CA GLY A 236 -10.07 -5.09 -10.28
C GLY A 236 -11.42 -5.58 -10.81
N ASP A 237 -12.50 -5.04 -10.26
CA ASP A 237 -13.87 -5.42 -10.66
C ASP A 237 -14.29 -4.85 -12.02
N GLY A 238 -13.53 -3.88 -12.55
CA GLY A 238 -13.75 -3.30 -13.89
C GLY A 238 -15.05 -2.53 -14.00
N SER A 239 -15.73 -2.20 -12.92
CA SER A 239 -17.07 -1.64 -12.91
C SER A 239 -17.12 -0.23 -12.34
N ASN A 240 -17.72 0.69 -13.11
CA ASN A 240 -18.05 2.05 -12.68
C ASN A 240 -19.46 2.12 -12.07
N ASN A 241 -20.16 1.01 -11.96
CA ASN A 241 -21.57 0.96 -11.65
C ASN A 241 -21.82 0.80 -10.15
N LEU A 242 -22.63 1.71 -9.60
CA LEU A 242 -23.19 1.63 -8.25
C LEU A 242 -24.12 0.40 -8.06
N ASN A 243 -24.55 -0.25 -9.13
CA ASN A 243 -25.44 -1.39 -9.09
C ASN A 243 -24.78 -2.70 -8.68
N TYR A 244 -23.51 -2.62 -8.27
CA TYR A 244 -22.80 -3.71 -7.63
C TYR A 244 -22.94 -5.05 -8.36
N ASP A 245 -22.25 -5.16 -9.48
CA ASP A 245 -22.12 -6.44 -10.13
C ASP A 245 -21.44 -7.43 -9.18
N TYR A 246 -21.98 -8.62 -9.06
CA TYR A 246 -21.44 -9.65 -8.18
C TYR A 246 -20.26 -10.43 -8.81
N PHE A 247 -19.72 -9.97 -9.93
CA PHE A 247 -18.54 -10.58 -10.57
C PHE A 247 -17.39 -10.85 -9.61
N PRO A 248 -17.07 -9.95 -8.66
CA PRO A 248 -16.02 -10.23 -7.70
C PRO A 248 -16.26 -11.47 -6.84
N GLN A 249 -17.53 -11.89 -6.66
CA GLN A 249 -17.92 -13.08 -5.92
C GLN A 249 -18.08 -14.33 -6.79
N ASP A 250 -18.15 -14.19 -8.11
CA ASP A 250 -18.21 -15.32 -9.05
C ASP A 250 -16.78 -15.82 -9.35
N LEU A 251 -16.46 -17.04 -8.94
CA LEU A 251 -15.14 -17.63 -9.18
C LEU A 251 -14.86 -17.98 -10.65
N ASN A 252 -15.88 -17.98 -11.52
CA ASN A 252 -15.71 -18.18 -12.95
C ASN A 252 -15.37 -16.87 -13.69
N ASP A 253 -15.67 -15.71 -13.12
CA ASP A 253 -15.24 -14.42 -13.63
C ASP A 253 -13.84 -14.08 -13.10
N LYS A 254 -12.96 -13.57 -13.95
CA LYS A 254 -11.59 -13.21 -13.58
C LYS A 254 -11.47 -11.82 -12.94
N ARG A 255 -12.53 -11.00 -12.99
CA ARG A 255 -12.56 -9.64 -12.41
C ARG A 255 -12.78 -9.70 -10.90
N GLY A 256 -12.16 -8.76 -10.19
CA GLY A 256 -12.20 -8.69 -8.72
C GLY A 256 -11.46 -9.84 -8.03
N LYS A 257 -10.26 -10.19 -8.54
CA LYS A 257 -9.47 -11.35 -8.12
C LYS A 257 -7.99 -11.03 -7.91
N ILE A 258 -7.33 -11.88 -7.17
CA ILE A 258 -5.91 -12.15 -7.32
C ILE A 258 -5.77 -13.49 -8.04
N LEU A 259 -5.11 -13.46 -9.18
CA LEU A 259 -4.85 -14.62 -10.01
C LEU A 259 -3.41 -15.06 -9.87
N ARG A 260 -3.18 -16.36 -9.70
CA ARG A 260 -1.89 -17.02 -9.76
C ARG A 260 -1.75 -17.73 -11.11
N ILE A 261 -0.64 -17.51 -11.81
CA ILE A 261 -0.36 -18.08 -13.12
C ILE A 261 0.97 -18.81 -13.05
N ASP A 262 0.96 -20.11 -13.30
CA ASP A 262 2.19 -20.86 -13.50
C ASP A 262 2.70 -20.58 -14.92
N ILE A 263 3.73 -19.73 -15.00
CA ILE A 263 4.33 -19.34 -16.29
C ILE A 263 5.07 -20.46 -17.00
N MET A 264 5.36 -21.56 -16.30
CA MET A 264 5.98 -22.77 -16.88
C MET A 264 4.94 -23.72 -17.48
N ASP A 265 3.66 -23.59 -17.08
CA ASP A 265 2.57 -24.36 -17.70
C ASP A 265 2.22 -23.76 -19.07
N LEU A 266 2.23 -24.62 -20.08
CA LEU A 266 1.86 -24.22 -21.46
C LEU A 266 0.40 -23.78 -21.60
N LYS A 267 -0.47 -24.23 -20.70
CA LYS A 267 -1.89 -23.88 -20.74
C LYS A 267 -2.18 -22.49 -20.17
N LEU A 268 -1.30 -21.98 -19.31
CA LEU A 268 -1.44 -20.67 -18.64
C LEU A 268 -2.81 -20.48 -17.97
N GLU A 269 -3.42 -21.55 -17.47
CA GLU A 269 -4.70 -21.46 -16.78
C GLU A 269 -4.52 -20.79 -15.41
N PRO A 270 -5.14 -19.63 -15.17
CA PRO A 270 -4.99 -18.94 -13.91
C PRO A 270 -5.82 -19.58 -12.81
N GLU A 271 -5.23 -19.66 -11.63
CA GLU A 271 -5.92 -20.05 -10.40
C GLU A 271 -6.33 -18.82 -9.60
N VAL A 272 -7.54 -18.84 -9.04
CA VAL A 272 -8.01 -17.78 -8.14
C VAL A 272 -7.43 -18.01 -6.74
N VAL A 273 -6.64 -17.07 -6.23
CA VAL A 273 -6.05 -17.11 -4.88
C VAL A 273 -6.88 -16.29 -3.89
N ALA A 274 -7.43 -15.16 -4.37
CA ALA A 274 -8.37 -14.35 -3.62
C ALA A 274 -9.44 -13.75 -4.54
N TYR A 275 -10.60 -13.43 -3.96
CA TYR A 275 -11.74 -12.89 -4.68
C TYR A 275 -12.54 -11.92 -3.80
N GLY A 276 -13.57 -11.30 -4.37
CA GLY A 276 -14.33 -10.29 -3.65
C GLY A 276 -13.53 -9.01 -3.47
N ILE A 277 -12.86 -8.55 -4.52
CA ILE A 277 -11.96 -7.41 -4.53
C ILE A 277 -12.53 -6.32 -5.44
N ARG A 278 -12.46 -5.05 -5.00
CA ARG A 278 -12.90 -3.92 -5.82
C ARG A 278 -11.80 -3.45 -6.77
N ASN A 279 -10.77 -2.84 -6.23
CA ASN A 279 -9.66 -2.30 -7.02
C ASN A 279 -8.33 -2.46 -6.29
N PRO A 280 -7.61 -3.55 -6.52
CA PRO A 280 -6.34 -3.85 -5.86
C PRO A 280 -5.18 -3.15 -6.58
N TRP A 281 -4.97 -1.87 -6.29
CA TRP A 281 -3.91 -1.07 -6.89
C TRP A 281 -2.51 -1.55 -6.54
N GLY A 282 -2.31 -1.99 -5.31
CA GLY A 282 -1.04 -2.46 -4.80
C GLY A 282 -1.11 -3.89 -4.30
N VAL A 283 -0.10 -4.68 -4.68
CA VAL A 283 0.15 -6.01 -4.13
C VAL A 283 1.64 -6.12 -3.85
N SER A 284 1.99 -6.68 -2.72
CA SER A 284 3.38 -6.96 -2.35
C SER A 284 3.49 -8.36 -1.76
N ILE A 285 4.50 -9.12 -2.18
CA ILE A 285 4.81 -10.43 -1.62
C ILE A 285 6.14 -10.31 -0.88
N ASP A 286 6.17 -10.78 0.37
CA ASP A 286 7.38 -10.76 1.20
C ASP A 286 8.23 -12.04 1.01
N SER A 287 9.37 -12.07 1.69
CA SER A 287 10.29 -13.22 1.65
C SER A 287 9.73 -14.51 2.26
N LYS A 288 8.61 -14.43 2.98
CA LYS A 288 7.88 -15.57 3.57
C LYS A 288 6.70 -16.03 2.70
N ASP A 289 6.61 -15.51 1.47
CA ASP A 289 5.47 -15.73 0.54
C ASP A 289 4.11 -15.31 1.13
N ARG A 290 4.08 -14.28 1.98
CA ARG A 290 2.84 -13.65 2.41
C ARG A 290 2.49 -12.51 1.45
N MET A 291 1.23 -12.36 1.12
CA MET A 291 0.77 -11.34 0.18
C MET A 291 -0.04 -10.26 0.88
N PHE A 292 0.42 -9.02 0.77
CA PHE A 292 -0.28 -7.82 1.21
C PHE A 292 -1.05 -7.24 0.03
N ILE A 293 -2.36 -7.11 0.17
CA ILE A 293 -3.27 -6.59 -0.87
C ILE A 293 -3.81 -5.25 -0.39
N LEU A 294 -3.47 -4.19 -1.12
CA LEU A 294 -3.95 -2.84 -0.84
C LEU A 294 -5.18 -2.58 -1.71
N GLN A 295 -6.29 -2.29 -1.07
CA GLN A 295 -7.55 -2.06 -1.74
C GLN A 295 -7.95 -0.59 -1.71
N CYS A 296 -8.34 -0.09 -2.87
CA CYS A 296 -9.07 1.16 -3.00
C CYS A 296 -10.56 0.88 -2.82
N GLY A 297 -11.13 1.36 -1.72
CA GLY A 297 -12.55 1.24 -1.40
C GLY A 297 -13.43 2.17 -2.23
N TRP A 298 -14.72 2.16 -1.91
CA TRP A 298 -15.69 3.02 -2.61
C TRP A 298 -15.73 4.43 -2.01
N ASN A 299 -16.09 4.54 -0.73
CA ASN A 299 -16.27 5.83 -0.06
C ASN A 299 -15.98 5.81 1.44
N ASN A 300 -15.80 4.66 2.05
CA ASN A 300 -15.81 4.58 3.50
C ASN A 300 -14.52 4.02 4.10
N VAL A 301 -13.94 3.00 3.50
CA VAL A 301 -12.83 2.28 4.14
C VAL A 301 -11.79 1.84 3.11
N GLU A 302 -10.57 2.26 3.34
CA GLU A 302 -9.39 1.73 2.66
C GLU A 302 -8.75 0.67 3.54
N GLY A 303 -8.19 -0.38 2.98
CA GLY A 303 -7.63 -1.43 3.81
C GLY A 303 -6.52 -2.24 3.17
N VAL A 304 -5.78 -2.90 4.05
CA VAL A 304 -4.76 -3.88 3.69
C VAL A 304 -5.22 -5.25 4.15
N ALA A 305 -5.38 -6.18 3.21
CA ALA A 305 -5.59 -7.58 3.51
C ALA A 305 -4.26 -8.35 3.45
N LEU A 306 -4.14 -9.41 4.26
CA LEU A 306 -2.95 -10.27 4.29
C LEU A 306 -3.33 -11.72 4.03
N LEU A 307 -2.77 -12.30 2.98
CA LEU A 307 -2.79 -13.74 2.74
C LEU A 307 -1.51 -14.36 3.29
N ASN A 308 -1.65 -15.22 4.29
CA ASN A 308 -0.51 -15.90 4.92
C ASN A 308 -0.12 -17.21 4.22
N ASP A 309 -1.00 -17.75 3.38
CA ASP A 309 -0.81 -19.01 2.66
C ASP A 309 -1.28 -18.86 1.20
N LEU A 310 -0.31 -18.74 0.29
CA LEU A 310 -0.57 -18.64 -1.14
C LEU A 310 -0.85 -20.01 -1.80
N ASP A 311 -0.67 -21.12 -1.09
CA ASP A 311 -0.93 -22.47 -1.55
C ASP A 311 -2.25 -23.06 -1.07
N SER A 312 -3.03 -22.25 -0.35
CA SER A 312 -4.37 -22.63 0.09
C SER A 312 -5.23 -23.12 -1.08
N LYS A 313 -5.87 -24.26 -0.89
CA LYS A 313 -6.84 -24.82 -1.84
C LYS A 313 -8.16 -24.04 -1.89
N VAL A 314 -8.41 -23.23 -0.87
CA VAL A 314 -9.62 -22.40 -0.77
C VAL A 314 -9.20 -20.95 -0.95
N PRO A 315 -9.67 -20.28 -2.00
CA PRO A 315 -9.34 -18.88 -2.21
C PRO A 315 -9.94 -17.99 -1.13
N ALA A 316 -9.20 -16.97 -0.72
CA ALA A 316 -9.65 -16.02 0.30
C ALA A 316 -10.73 -15.09 -0.24
N ASN A 317 -11.82 -14.90 0.52
CA ASN A 317 -12.87 -13.93 0.17
C ASN A 317 -12.65 -12.60 0.91
N LEU A 318 -12.48 -11.51 0.17
CA LEU A 318 -12.31 -10.16 0.73
C LEU A 318 -13.65 -9.38 0.84
N GLY A 319 -14.76 -9.97 0.42
CA GLY A 319 -16.10 -9.52 0.76
C GLY A 319 -16.79 -8.58 -0.21
N TRP A 320 -16.08 -7.86 -1.09
CA TRP A 320 -16.70 -6.94 -2.05
C TRP A 320 -17.66 -7.66 -3.03
N PRO A 321 -18.83 -7.13 -3.36
CA PRO A 321 -19.36 -5.79 -3.02
C PRO A 321 -20.24 -5.74 -1.76
N VAL A 322 -20.34 -6.81 -0.98
CA VAL A 322 -21.17 -6.85 0.22
C VAL A 322 -20.48 -6.14 1.39
N PHE A 323 -19.17 -6.31 1.48
CA PHE A 323 -18.33 -5.64 2.47
C PHE A 323 -17.31 -4.75 1.79
N GLU A 324 -17.10 -3.57 2.34
CA GLU A 324 -15.94 -2.72 2.10
C GLU A 324 -15.06 -2.85 3.34
N GLN A 325 -14.03 -3.69 3.24
CA GLN A 325 -13.23 -4.13 4.38
C GLN A 325 -14.11 -4.75 5.48
N SER A 326 -14.09 -4.22 6.70
CA SER A 326 -14.96 -4.67 7.79
C SER A 326 -16.38 -4.08 7.73
N VAL A 327 -16.60 -3.02 6.93
CA VAL A 327 -17.87 -2.32 6.88
C VAL A 327 -18.85 -2.97 5.92
N ARG A 328 -19.99 -3.37 6.44
CA ARG A 328 -21.08 -3.93 5.62
C ARG A 328 -21.79 -2.83 4.84
N MET A 329 -21.72 -2.89 3.51
CA MET A 329 -22.26 -1.87 2.62
C MET A 329 -23.74 -2.03 2.32
N LYS A 330 -24.25 -3.26 2.31
CA LYS A 330 -25.64 -3.58 1.96
C LYS A 330 -26.09 -4.94 2.48
N ASN A 331 -27.37 -5.24 2.25
CA ASN A 331 -27.87 -6.58 2.52
C ASN A 331 -27.08 -7.61 1.73
N ASP A 332 -26.76 -8.69 2.38
CA ASP A 332 -25.99 -9.79 1.80
C ASP A 332 -26.94 -10.89 1.27
N PRO A 333 -27.32 -10.86 -0.01
CA PRO A 333 -28.14 -11.89 -0.61
C PRO A 333 -27.38 -13.21 -0.77
N LEU A 334 -26.02 -13.14 -0.81
CA LEU A 334 -25.15 -14.30 -0.97
C LEU A 334 -24.86 -14.99 0.36
N LYS A 335 -25.17 -14.35 1.50
CA LYS A 335 -24.87 -14.83 2.85
C LYS A 335 -23.38 -15.21 2.99
N LEU A 336 -22.51 -14.29 2.61
CA LEU A 336 -21.07 -14.51 2.64
C LEU A 336 -20.62 -14.99 4.03
N LYS A 337 -19.75 -16.00 4.03
CA LYS A 337 -19.10 -16.55 5.21
C LYS A 337 -17.60 -16.43 5.03
N ASP A 338 -16.90 -16.45 6.15
CA ASP A 338 -15.43 -16.52 6.18
C ASP A 338 -14.76 -15.41 5.37
N VAL A 339 -15.31 -14.18 5.45
CA VAL A 339 -14.70 -13.00 4.83
C VAL A 339 -13.41 -12.70 5.59
N LEU A 340 -12.31 -12.56 4.83
CA LEU A 340 -11.01 -12.26 5.40
C LEU A 340 -11.00 -10.85 5.99
N ALA A 341 -10.74 -10.76 7.29
CA ALA A 341 -10.58 -9.47 7.95
C ALA A 341 -9.28 -8.77 7.50
N PRO A 342 -9.31 -7.47 7.26
CA PRO A 342 -8.11 -6.70 6.96
C PRO A 342 -7.18 -6.61 8.17
N ILE A 343 -5.88 -6.48 7.93
CA ILE A 343 -4.88 -6.22 8.98
C ILE A 343 -4.75 -4.72 9.30
N TYR A 344 -5.28 -3.87 8.43
CA TYR A 344 -5.33 -2.43 8.59
C TYR A 344 -6.53 -1.86 7.85
N GLU A 345 -7.18 -0.89 8.47
CA GLU A 345 -8.28 -0.10 7.88
C GLU A 345 -8.12 1.39 8.19
N ASN A 346 -8.46 2.24 7.23
CA ASN A 346 -8.54 3.67 7.39
C ASN A 346 -9.97 4.15 7.08
N ILE A 347 -10.70 4.52 8.12
CA ILE A 347 -12.12 4.94 8.03
C ILE A 347 -12.26 6.47 7.95
N VAL A 348 -11.28 7.22 8.45
CA VAL A 348 -11.43 8.67 8.72
C VAL A 348 -11.23 9.53 7.48
N ARG A 349 -10.38 9.12 6.56
CA ARG A 349 -10.09 9.83 5.31
C ARG A 349 -9.80 8.80 4.23
N PRO A 350 -10.83 8.29 3.56
CA PRO A 350 -10.59 7.35 2.47
C PRO A 350 -9.75 8.02 1.39
N GLY A 351 -8.61 7.44 1.13
CA GLY A 351 -7.71 7.84 0.07
C GLY A 351 -7.06 6.60 -0.48
N CYS A 352 -7.35 6.25 -1.72
CA CYS A 352 -6.90 5.04 -2.39
C CYS A 352 -5.51 4.59 -1.94
N LEU A 353 -5.38 3.43 -1.31
CA LEU A 353 -4.10 2.82 -1.04
C LEU A 353 -3.51 2.35 -2.36
N THR A 354 -2.35 2.86 -2.72
CA THR A 354 -1.82 2.74 -4.08
C THR A 354 -0.69 1.74 -4.20
N ALA A 355 0.19 1.71 -3.23
CA ALA A 355 1.35 0.83 -3.27
C ALA A 355 1.84 0.48 -1.87
N GLY A 356 2.55 -0.64 -1.77
CA GLY A 356 3.22 -1.04 -0.54
C GLY A 356 4.40 -1.94 -0.83
N ILE A 357 5.32 -2.02 0.12
CA ILE A 357 6.49 -2.87 0.08
C ILE A 357 6.80 -3.40 1.48
N TYR A 358 7.11 -4.69 1.57
CA TYR A 358 7.59 -5.26 2.81
C TYR A 358 9.10 -5.10 2.92
N LEU A 359 9.54 -4.62 4.08
CA LEU A 359 10.94 -4.38 4.41
C LEU A 359 11.42 -5.54 5.30
N ASP A 360 11.91 -6.62 4.68
CA ASP A 360 12.29 -7.86 5.36
C ASP A 360 13.30 -7.67 6.48
N ASP A 361 14.27 -6.77 6.29
CA ASP A 361 15.36 -6.55 7.27
C ASP A 361 14.87 -5.98 8.60
N VAL A 362 13.76 -5.27 8.59
CA VAL A 362 13.17 -4.60 9.78
C VAL A 362 11.77 -5.10 10.11
N GLU A 363 11.28 -6.06 9.33
CA GLU A 363 9.97 -6.69 9.49
C GLU A 363 8.80 -5.70 9.53
N LEU A 364 8.82 -4.71 8.63
CA LEU A 364 7.82 -3.67 8.51
C LEU A 364 7.13 -3.70 7.15
N PHE A 365 5.83 -3.44 7.11
CA PHE A 365 5.11 -3.17 5.87
C PHE A 365 4.93 -1.67 5.69
N LEU A 366 5.61 -1.11 4.70
CA LEU A 366 5.50 0.28 4.28
C LEU A 366 4.48 0.40 3.16
N PHE A 367 3.54 1.34 3.27
CA PHE A 367 2.57 1.59 2.21
C PHE A 367 2.14 3.06 2.19
N GLY A 368 1.54 3.44 1.07
CA GLY A 368 1.13 4.83 0.84
C GLY A 368 -0.25 4.97 0.22
N ASP A 369 -0.77 6.18 0.28
CA ASP A 369 -2.04 6.55 -0.33
C ASP A 369 -1.91 7.67 -1.37
N PHE A 370 -2.97 7.85 -2.15
CA PHE A 370 -3.07 8.89 -3.17
C PHE A 370 -2.94 10.32 -2.61
N TYR A 371 -3.18 10.52 -1.33
CA TYR A 371 -3.04 11.83 -0.68
C TYR A 371 -1.66 12.08 -0.08
N GLY A 372 -0.71 11.16 -0.27
CA GLY A 372 0.67 11.32 0.17
C GLY A 372 0.93 10.91 1.62
N THR A 373 0.08 10.09 2.20
CA THR A 373 0.35 9.52 3.52
C THR A 373 1.14 8.23 3.41
N ILE A 374 2.25 8.15 4.10
CA ILE A 374 3.10 6.95 4.21
C ILE A 374 2.84 6.33 5.58
N ARG A 375 2.63 5.03 5.62
CA ARG A 375 2.36 4.28 6.85
C ARG A 375 3.28 3.09 6.99
N LEU A 376 3.64 2.79 8.23
CA LEU A 376 4.37 1.60 8.61
C LEU A 376 3.51 0.72 9.50
N LEU A 377 3.31 -0.53 9.11
CA LEU A 377 2.72 -1.55 9.97
C LEU A 377 3.79 -2.49 10.50
N LYS A 378 3.61 -2.92 11.74
CA LYS A 378 4.42 -3.94 12.41
C LYS A 378 3.54 -5.07 12.91
N GLN A 379 4.06 -6.29 12.82
CA GLN A 379 3.39 -7.45 13.39
C GLN A 379 3.80 -7.65 14.84
N LYS A 380 2.84 -7.91 15.73
CA LYS A 380 3.07 -8.28 17.13
C LYS A 380 3.47 -9.76 17.24
N GLU A 381 3.99 -10.15 18.39
CA GLU A 381 4.32 -11.55 18.68
C GLU A 381 3.09 -12.49 18.62
N ASN A 382 1.90 -11.98 18.93
CA ASN A 382 0.65 -12.73 18.82
C ASN A 382 0.09 -12.84 17.38
N GLY A 383 0.77 -12.25 16.41
CA GLY A 383 0.39 -12.26 14.99
C GLY A 383 -0.45 -11.09 14.53
N ASP A 384 -1.02 -10.28 15.42
CA ASP A 384 -1.79 -9.09 15.07
C ASP A 384 -0.89 -8.01 14.46
N TRP A 385 -1.47 -7.16 13.62
CA TRP A 385 -0.79 -6.02 13.02
C TRP A 385 -1.26 -4.72 13.67
N TYR A 386 -0.37 -3.74 13.74
CA TYR A 386 -0.68 -2.41 14.23
C TYR A 386 0.05 -1.33 13.45
N LEU A 387 -0.52 -0.14 13.42
CA LEU A 387 0.10 1.03 12.82
C LEU A 387 1.23 1.52 13.73
N LEU A 388 2.46 1.43 13.23
CA LEU A 388 3.65 1.84 13.96
C LEU A 388 3.98 3.31 13.74
N HIS A 389 3.74 3.82 12.52
CA HIS A 389 4.06 5.20 12.16
C HIS A 389 3.21 5.67 10.98
N GLU A 390 2.88 6.98 10.99
CA GLU A 390 2.27 7.67 9.87
C GLU A 390 3.02 8.97 9.58
N TYR A 391 3.38 9.18 8.31
CA TYR A 391 4.05 10.37 7.83
C TYR A 391 3.28 10.98 6.67
N LYS A 392 3.05 12.31 6.71
CA LYS A 392 2.35 13.04 5.66
C LYS A 392 3.33 13.84 4.82
N GLN A 393 3.23 13.69 3.52
CA GLN A 393 3.91 14.53 2.53
C GLN A 393 2.90 15.18 1.58
N ASN A 394 3.35 16.14 0.77
CA ASN A 394 2.45 16.93 -0.08
C ASN A 394 2.11 16.29 -1.44
N ASN A 395 2.81 15.22 -1.82
CA ASN A 395 2.68 14.61 -3.14
C ASN A 395 1.94 13.27 -3.03
N SER A 396 1.11 12.96 -4.03
CA SER A 396 0.49 11.63 -4.16
C SER A 396 1.55 10.53 -4.26
N ILE A 397 1.24 9.35 -3.72
CA ILE A 397 2.11 8.17 -3.80
C ILE A 397 1.46 7.19 -4.77
N TRP A 398 2.20 6.78 -5.80
CA TRP A 398 1.72 5.83 -6.80
C TRP A 398 2.45 4.49 -6.73
N GLY A 399 3.68 4.50 -6.23
CA GLY A 399 4.50 3.31 -6.13
C GLY A 399 5.69 3.49 -5.19
N PHE A 400 6.24 2.37 -4.77
CA PHE A 400 7.52 2.29 -4.08
C PHE A 400 8.46 1.37 -4.86
N GLY A 401 9.75 1.71 -4.86
CA GLY A 401 10.84 0.84 -5.28
C GLY A 401 11.84 0.69 -4.14
N LEU A 402 12.40 -0.49 -3.98
CA LEU A 402 13.44 -0.76 -2.98
C LEU A 402 14.72 -1.21 -3.69
N ASP A 403 15.77 -0.43 -3.59
CA ASP A 403 17.12 -0.92 -3.89
C ASP A 403 17.62 -1.78 -2.74
N LYS A 404 17.57 -3.09 -2.91
CA LYS A 404 17.98 -4.07 -1.88
C LYS A 404 19.45 -3.96 -1.49
N LYS A 405 20.32 -3.43 -2.37
CA LYS A 405 21.76 -3.27 -2.12
C LYS A 405 22.07 -2.04 -1.29
N THR A 406 21.49 -0.90 -1.67
CA THR A 406 21.70 0.38 -0.99
C THR A 406 20.70 0.65 0.12
N LYS A 407 19.63 -0.17 0.21
CA LYS A 407 18.48 -0.01 1.12
C LYS A 407 17.69 1.28 0.91
N LYS A 408 17.86 1.91 -0.26
CA LYS A 408 17.12 3.09 -0.63
C LYS A 408 15.71 2.75 -1.08
N ILE A 409 14.74 3.52 -0.60
CA ILE A 409 13.35 3.42 -0.99
C ILE A 409 13.02 4.63 -1.86
N PHE A 410 12.48 4.37 -3.04
CA PHE A 410 12.04 5.40 -3.97
C PHE A 410 10.53 5.51 -3.98
N ILE A 411 10.01 6.72 -4.14
CA ILE A 411 8.57 7.00 -4.18
C ILE A 411 8.21 7.59 -5.54
N THR A 412 7.20 7.04 -6.20
CA THR A 412 6.62 7.61 -7.43
C THR A 412 5.48 8.58 -7.10
N PRO A 413 5.18 9.57 -7.97
CA PRO A 413 5.75 9.81 -9.30
C PRO A 413 6.99 10.71 -9.32
N ASN A 414 7.39 11.30 -8.21
CA ASN A 414 8.31 12.44 -8.18
C ASN A 414 9.77 12.07 -7.93
N ASN A 415 10.16 10.81 -8.08
CA ASN A 415 11.51 10.32 -7.76
C ASN A 415 12.03 10.84 -6.41
N LEU A 416 11.22 10.69 -5.39
CA LEU A 416 11.60 11.03 -4.05
C LEU A 416 12.32 9.84 -3.42
N GLU A 417 13.41 10.10 -2.75
CA GLU A 417 14.11 9.12 -1.94
C GLU A 417 13.58 9.19 -0.50
N LEU A 418 13.15 8.05 0.03
CA LEU A 418 12.71 7.93 1.41
C LEU A 418 13.84 7.33 2.24
N GLU A 419 14.26 8.05 3.26
CA GLU A 419 15.13 7.54 4.31
C GLU A 419 14.29 7.16 5.52
N LEU A 420 14.51 5.95 6.02
CA LEU A 420 13.87 5.42 7.22
C LEU A 420 14.96 5.16 8.27
N SER A 421 14.90 5.83 9.41
CA SER A 421 15.68 5.51 10.61
C SER A 421 14.75 5.03 11.71
N LEU A 422 15.14 3.98 12.41
CA LEU A 422 14.41 3.38 13.53
C LEU A 422 15.35 3.41 14.74
N ASP A 423 15.23 4.46 15.55
CA ASP A 423 16.01 4.60 16.76
C ASP A 423 15.14 4.32 17.99
N GLN A 424 15.72 3.68 18.99
CA GLN A 424 15.07 3.61 20.30
C GLN A 424 15.22 4.95 21.03
N VAL A 425 14.16 5.44 21.62
CA VAL A 425 14.21 6.64 22.46
C VAL A 425 15.12 6.38 23.65
N LYS A 426 16.19 7.17 23.75
CA LYS A 426 17.14 7.07 24.85
C LYS A 426 16.76 8.04 25.96
N ARG A 427 16.93 7.61 27.22
CA ARG A 427 16.97 8.55 28.36
C ARG A 427 18.28 9.32 28.27
N ASN A 428 18.22 10.63 28.09
CA ASN A 428 19.36 11.52 28.21
C ASN A 428 19.71 11.75 29.69
#